data_49c359625891f505828be1676aff5c62
#
_entry.id   49c359625891f505828be1676aff5c62
#
_cell.length_a   1.000
_cell.length_b   1.000
_cell.length_c   1.000
_cell.angle_alpha   90.00
_cell.angle_beta   90.00
_cell.angle_gamma   90.00
#
_symmetry.space_group_name_H-M   'P 1'
#
loop_
_entity.id
_entity.type
_entity.pdbx_description
1 polymer ?
#
loop_
_entity_poly.entity_id
_entity_poly.type
_entity_poly.pdbx_seq_one_letter_code
_entity_poly.pdbx_strand_id
1 'polypeptide(L)'
;MATDFRFAGESAVFGQPEVLLGILPGAGGTQRLTRLIGITKAKEINYSGRQVKADEALQIGLVSAVFADDDCYPQALEAAKSYARGPKSLQFIKRVMMDGLALPLDEALKLEAEAFGDCFETEDRLIGVQSFLDHGPGKATFTRK
;
A
#
# COMPACT_ATOMS: atom_id res chain seq x y z
N MET A 1 -4.75 7.35 4.61
CA MET A 1 -4.93 6.87 3.20
C MET A 1 -3.77 7.26 2.27
N ALA A 2 -2.79 8.02 2.73
CA ALA A 2 -1.63 8.44 1.93
C ALA A 2 -0.38 7.55 2.13
N THR A 3 -0.50 6.48 2.91
CA THR A 3 0.58 5.54 3.23
C THR A 3 0.50 4.29 2.35
N ASP A 4 1.60 3.59 2.19
CA ASP A 4 1.66 2.35 1.40
C ASP A 4 0.82 1.24 2.03
N PHE A 5 0.95 1.05 3.35
CA PHE A 5 0.18 0.10 4.14
C PHE A 5 -0.52 0.80 5.30
N ARG A 6 -1.60 0.20 5.77
CA ARG A 6 -2.40 0.69 6.90
C ARG A 6 -2.71 -0.50 7.80
N PHE A 7 -2.30 -0.39 9.05
CA PHE A 7 -2.58 -1.36 10.09
C PHE A 7 -3.50 -0.71 11.13
N ALA A 8 -4.36 -1.50 11.75
CA ALA A 8 -5.31 -1.02 12.73
C ALA A 8 -5.32 -1.92 13.96
N GLY A 9 -5.55 -1.33 15.12
CA GLY A 9 -5.97 -2.06 16.32
C GLY A 9 -7.45 -2.46 16.21
N GLU A 10 -7.86 -3.48 16.94
CA GLU A 10 -9.24 -3.97 16.94
C GLU A 10 -10.25 -2.91 17.37
N SER A 11 -9.85 -1.97 18.24
CA SER A 11 -10.70 -0.86 18.69
C SER A 11 -10.78 0.31 17.70
N ALA A 12 -10.02 0.29 16.60
CA ALA A 12 -9.95 1.40 15.67
C ALA A 12 -11.29 1.64 14.96
N VAL A 13 -11.61 2.92 14.80
CA VAL A 13 -12.81 3.39 14.10
C VAL A 13 -12.40 4.42 13.05
N PHE A 14 -12.94 4.27 11.85
CA PHE A 14 -12.72 5.14 10.71
C PHE A 14 -14.01 5.81 10.29
N GLY A 15 -13.94 6.91 9.53
CA GLY A 15 -15.10 7.56 8.98
C GLY A 15 -14.77 8.78 8.13
N GLN A 16 -15.81 9.29 7.45
CA GLN A 16 -15.80 10.55 6.71
C GLN A 16 -17.09 11.31 7.11
N PRO A 17 -17.11 11.92 8.32
CA PRO A 17 -18.34 12.49 8.87
C PRO A 17 -18.69 13.87 8.34
N GLU A 18 -17.89 14.45 7.42
CA GLU A 18 -17.99 15.82 6.96
C GLU A 18 -19.39 16.16 6.38
N VAL A 19 -20.06 15.20 5.76
CA VAL A 19 -21.42 15.39 5.23
C VAL A 19 -22.42 15.80 6.34
N LEU A 20 -22.21 15.35 7.57
CA LEU A 20 -23.04 15.72 8.71
C LEU A 20 -22.89 17.21 9.09
N LEU A 21 -21.85 17.87 8.60
CA LEU A 21 -21.61 19.31 8.73
C LEU A 21 -21.99 20.08 7.46
N GLY A 22 -22.57 19.41 6.46
CA GLY A 22 -22.94 20.04 5.17
C GLY A 22 -21.76 20.34 4.25
N ILE A 23 -20.59 19.72 4.49
CA ILE A 23 -19.38 19.88 3.66
C ILE A 23 -18.88 18.52 3.15
N LEU A 24 -18.00 18.55 2.17
CA LEU A 24 -17.36 17.37 1.64
C LEU A 24 -16.04 17.06 2.39
N PRO A 25 -15.57 15.79 2.38
CA PRO A 25 -14.27 15.40 2.94
C PRO A 25 -13.10 16.09 2.20
N GLY A 26 -12.51 17.13 2.84
CA GLY A 26 -11.48 17.97 2.23
C GLY A 26 -10.05 17.42 2.29
N ALA A 27 -9.78 16.40 3.12
CA ALA A 27 -8.46 15.80 3.29
C ALA A 27 -8.19 14.60 2.34
N GLY A 28 -8.87 14.54 1.20
CA GLY A 28 -8.72 13.50 0.19
C GLY A 28 -9.66 12.31 0.39
N GLY A 29 -10.67 12.39 1.27
CA GLY A 29 -11.63 11.30 1.48
C GLY A 29 -12.46 10.97 0.24
N THR A 30 -12.79 11.94 -0.60
CA THR A 30 -13.49 11.69 -1.86
C THR A 30 -12.61 10.99 -2.90
N GLN A 31 -11.29 11.22 -2.90
CA GLN A 31 -10.37 10.75 -3.93
C GLN A 31 -9.61 9.49 -3.50
N ARG A 32 -8.96 9.54 -2.34
CA ARG A 32 -8.14 8.42 -1.85
C ARG A 32 -8.99 7.23 -1.43
N LEU A 33 -10.09 7.48 -0.70
CA LEU A 33 -10.98 6.40 -0.28
C LEU A 33 -11.58 5.67 -1.48
N THR A 34 -12.06 6.41 -2.49
CA THR A 34 -12.64 5.84 -3.72
C THR A 34 -11.65 4.94 -4.46
N ARG A 35 -10.36 5.34 -4.51
CA ARG A 35 -9.32 4.54 -5.17
C ARG A 35 -8.92 3.30 -4.37
N LEU A 36 -9.06 3.34 -3.04
CA LEU A 36 -8.74 2.23 -2.15
C LEU A 36 -9.80 1.14 -2.12
N ILE A 37 -11.07 1.54 -1.93
CA ILE A 37 -12.16 0.60 -1.62
C ILE A 37 -13.26 0.53 -2.68
N GLY A 38 -13.04 1.23 -3.80
CA GLY A 38 -14.01 1.31 -4.90
C GLY A 38 -15.13 2.32 -4.63
N ILE A 39 -15.73 2.79 -5.76
CA ILE A 39 -16.64 3.96 -5.75
C ILE A 39 -17.92 3.72 -4.94
N THR A 40 -18.48 2.51 -5.00
CA THR A 40 -19.78 2.21 -4.36
C THR A 40 -19.65 2.27 -2.83
N LYS A 41 -18.65 1.60 -2.27
CA LYS A 41 -18.42 1.61 -0.83
C LYS A 41 -17.95 2.97 -0.33
N ALA A 42 -17.12 3.67 -1.10
CA ALA A 42 -16.70 5.04 -0.79
C ALA A 42 -17.88 6.01 -0.75
N LYS A 43 -18.83 5.93 -1.71
CA LYS A 43 -20.06 6.71 -1.70
C LYS A 43 -20.91 6.44 -0.47
N GLU A 44 -21.11 5.17 -0.12
CA GLU A 44 -21.90 4.78 1.04
C GLU A 44 -21.34 5.42 2.32
N ILE A 45 -20.03 5.35 2.54
CA ILE A 45 -19.38 5.94 3.72
C ILE A 45 -19.44 7.47 3.69
N ASN A 46 -19.10 8.10 2.55
CA ASN A 46 -19.10 9.57 2.42
C ASN A 46 -20.53 10.18 2.54
N TYR A 47 -21.56 9.48 2.02
CA TYR A 47 -22.92 10.02 2.03
C TYR A 47 -23.60 9.82 3.37
N SER A 48 -23.30 8.73 4.08
CA SER A 48 -23.86 8.47 5.40
C SER A 48 -23.12 9.20 6.52
N GLY A 49 -21.83 9.48 6.35
CA GLY A 49 -20.97 9.98 7.42
C GLY A 49 -20.77 8.97 8.57
N ARG A 50 -21.13 7.70 8.34
CA ARG A 50 -21.09 6.67 9.38
C ARG A 50 -19.66 6.25 9.73
N GLN A 51 -19.55 5.63 10.88
CA GLN A 51 -18.33 4.99 11.32
C GLN A 51 -18.14 3.61 10.67
N VAL A 52 -16.89 3.23 10.48
CA VAL A 52 -16.42 1.93 9.96
C VAL A 52 -15.49 1.34 11.02
N LYS A 53 -15.81 0.18 11.56
CA LYS A 53 -14.98 -0.54 12.54
C LYS A 53 -13.81 -1.25 11.86
N ALA A 54 -12.84 -1.70 12.65
CA ALA A 54 -11.61 -2.31 12.16
C ALA A 54 -11.84 -3.56 11.30
N ASP A 55 -12.77 -4.41 11.69
CA ASP A 55 -13.14 -5.62 10.96
C ASP A 55 -13.74 -5.32 9.58
N GLU A 56 -14.67 -4.37 9.50
CA GLU A 56 -15.21 -3.89 8.22
C GLU A 56 -14.12 -3.20 7.40
N ALA A 57 -13.27 -2.39 8.02
CA ALA A 57 -12.16 -1.72 7.35
C ALA A 57 -11.20 -2.71 6.67
N LEU A 58 -10.95 -3.86 7.29
CA LEU A 58 -10.19 -4.96 6.71
C LEU A 58 -10.94 -5.60 5.52
N GLN A 59 -12.22 -5.91 5.70
CA GLN A 59 -13.05 -6.56 4.67
C GLN A 59 -13.15 -5.71 3.38
N ILE A 60 -13.24 -4.39 3.51
CA ILE A 60 -13.34 -3.48 2.37
C ILE A 60 -11.98 -3.01 1.82
N GLY A 61 -10.86 -3.46 2.37
CA GLY A 61 -9.52 -3.10 1.92
C GLY A 61 -9.06 -1.70 2.35
N LEU A 62 -9.74 -1.06 3.31
CA LEU A 62 -9.29 0.22 3.87
C LEU A 62 -8.02 0.05 4.70
N VAL A 63 -7.88 -1.04 5.43
CA VAL A 63 -6.66 -1.42 6.14
C VAL A 63 -6.12 -2.76 5.63
N SER A 64 -4.82 -2.96 5.77
CA SER A 64 -4.10 -4.16 5.29
C SER A 64 -4.15 -5.32 6.29
N ALA A 65 -4.25 -5.01 7.58
CA ALA A 65 -4.39 -5.98 8.67
C ALA A 65 -4.96 -5.32 9.92
N VAL A 66 -5.54 -6.15 10.79
CA VAL A 66 -6.03 -5.78 12.13
C VAL A 66 -5.33 -6.66 13.15
N PHE A 67 -4.92 -6.08 14.26
CA PHE A 67 -4.24 -6.74 15.38
C PHE A 67 -4.91 -6.34 16.71
N ALA A 68 -4.64 -7.07 17.78
CA ALA A 68 -4.93 -6.57 19.11
C ALA A 68 -4.29 -5.18 19.30
N ASP A 69 -4.93 -4.29 20.06
CA ASP A 69 -4.51 -2.89 20.13
C ASP A 69 -3.04 -2.74 20.54
N ASP A 70 -2.58 -3.50 21.52
CA ASP A 70 -1.20 -3.47 22.01
C ASP A 70 -0.19 -4.04 20.99
N ASP A 71 -0.63 -4.91 20.09
CA ASP A 71 0.20 -5.54 19.07
C ASP A 71 0.29 -4.73 17.77
N CYS A 72 -0.63 -3.79 17.54
CA CYS A 72 -0.73 -3.06 16.26
C CYS A 72 0.59 -2.34 15.91
N TYR A 73 1.17 -1.58 16.83
CA TYR A 73 2.42 -0.88 16.59
C TYR A 73 3.63 -1.82 16.41
N PRO A 74 3.86 -2.83 17.28
CA PRO A 74 4.92 -3.82 17.07
C PRO A 74 4.84 -4.52 15.70
N GLN A 75 3.67 -4.97 15.30
CA GLN A 75 3.46 -5.65 14.02
C GLN A 75 3.68 -4.71 12.82
N ALA A 76 3.20 -3.48 12.89
CA ALA A 76 3.44 -2.46 11.88
C ALA A 76 4.95 -2.15 11.74
N LEU A 77 5.66 -2.06 12.86
CA LEU A 77 7.11 -1.83 12.88
C LEU A 77 7.88 -2.99 12.25
N GLU A 78 7.51 -4.24 12.54
CA GLU A 78 8.16 -5.41 11.93
C GLU A 78 7.90 -5.49 10.42
N ALA A 79 6.68 -5.18 9.98
CA ALA A 79 6.39 -5.06 8.55
C ALA A 79 7.27 -3.98 7.88
N ALA A 80 7.39 -2.81 8.49
CA ALA A 80 8.24 -1.73 7.98
C ALA A 80 9.73 -2.14 7.92
N LYS A 81 10.25 -2.81 8.95
CA LYS A 81 11.62 -3.34 8.98
C LYS A 81 11.84 -4.40 7.90
N SER A 82 10.85 -5.25 7.64
CA SER A 82 10.92 -6.26 6.59
C SER A 82 11.09 -5.60 5.21
N TYR A 83 10.25 -4.61 4.87
CA TYR A 83 10.39 -3.86 3.62
C TYR A 83 11.67 -3.02 3.57
N ALA A 84 12.11 -2.46 4.70
CA ALA A 84 13.35 -1.70 4.76
C ALA A 84 14.60 -2.53 4.45
N ARG A 85 14.55 -3.85 4.65
CA ARG A 85 15.62 -4.80 4.30
C ARG A 85 15.51 -5.37 2.87
N GLY A 86 14.43 -5.06 2.17
CA GLY A 86 14.18 -5.54 0.83
C GLY A 86 15.09 -4.89 -0.23
N PRO A 87 15.08 -5.41 -1.45
CA PRO A 87 15.93 -4.94 -2.55
C PRO A 87 15.56 -3.52 -3.02
N LYS A 88 16.47 -2.91 -3.78
CA LYS A 88 16.26 -1.61 -4.44
C LYS A 88 15.03 -1.61 -5.35
N SER A 89 14.67 -2.75 -5.92
CA SER A 89 13.46 -2.91 -6.76
C SER A 89 12.17 -2.51 -6.06
N LEU A 90 12.08 -2.53 -4.73
CA LEU A 90 10.91 -2.01 -4.01
C LEU A 90 10.64 -0.51 -4.30
N GLN A 91 11.70 0.27 -4.54
CA GLN A 91 11.54 1.68 -4.92
C GLN A 91 10.98 1.81 -6.34
N PHE A 92 11.45 0.98 -7.27
CA PHE A 92 10.92 0.94 -8.64
C PHE A 92 9.46 0.49 -8.66
N ILE A 93 9.13 -0.58 -7.94
CA ILE A 93 7.75 -1.07 -7.79
C ILE A 93 6.84 0.04 -7.29
N LYS A 94 7.22 0.72 -6.19
CA LYS A 94 6.42 1.82 -5.64
C LYS A 94 6.22 2.94 -6.65
N ARG A 95 7.30 3.38 -7.32
CA ARG A 95 7.25 4.43 -8.35
C ARG A 95 6.30 4.05 -9.47
N VAL A 96 6.51 2.89 -10.09
CA VAL A 96 5.70 2.44 -11.23
C VAL A 96 4.23 2.28 -10.87
N MET A 97 3.93 1.70 -9.71
CA MET A 97 2.53 1.57 -9.25
C MET A 97 1.87 2.92 -9.02
N MET A 98 2.57 3.87 -8.37
CA MET A 98 1.98 5.17 -8.06
C MET A 98 1.83 6.07 -9.28
N ASP A 99 2.83 6.13 -10.13
CA ASP A 99 2.84 6.97 -11.33
C ASP A 99 1.90 6.37 -12.40
N GLY A 100 1.90 5.03 -12.53
CA GLY A 100 1.07 4.31 -13.51
C GLY A 100 -0.44 4.40 -13.24
N LEU A 101 -0.87 4.60 -11.97
CA LEU A 101 -2.30 4.72 -11.64
C LEU A 101 -3.01 5.90 -12.33
N ALA A 102 -2.28 6.92 -12.76
CA ALA A 102 -2.84 8.09 -13.43
C ALA A 102 -2.75 8.01 -14.97
N LEU A 103 -2.11 6.96 -15.52
CA LEU A 103 -1.84 6.79 -16.94
C LEU A 103 -2.82 5.82 -17.60
N PRO A 104 -3.03 5.92 -18.94
CA PRO A 104 -3.56 4.83 -19.74
C PRO A 104 -2.69 3.57 -19.61
N LEU A 105 -3.30 2.39 -19.71
CA LEU A 105 -2.60 1.12 -19.45
C LEU A 105 -1.35 0.93 -20.34
N ASP A 106 -1.44 1.29 -21.61
CA ASP A 106 -0.32 1.16 -22.56
C ASP A 106 0.88 2.08 -22.22
N GLU A 107 0.61 3.26 -21.65
CA GLU A 107 1.65 4.16 -21.13
C GLU A 107 2.23 3.64 -19.81
N ALA A 108 1.38 3.14 -18.91
CA ALA A 108 1.82 2.54 -17.66
C ALA A 108 2.71 1.30 -17.89
N LEU A 109 2.39 0.47 -18.90
CA LEU A 109 3.21 -0.69 -19.27
C LEU A 109 4.58 -0.30 -19.85
N LYS A 110 4.69 0.84 -20.53
CA LYS A 110 6.01 1.38 -20.95
C LYS A 110 6.84 1.80 -19.76
N LEU A 111 6.22 2.52 -18.80
CA LEU A 111 6.89 2.90 -17.55
C LEU A 111 7.38 1.67 -16.77
N GLU A 112 6.57 0.60 -16.74
CA GLU A 112 6.94 -0.68 -16.12
C GLU A 112 8.14 -1.32 -16.84
N ALA A 113 8.14 -1.36 -18.16
CA ALA A 113 9.22 -1.95 -18.95
C ALA A 113 10.55 -1.20 -18.75
N GLU A 114 10.52 0.13 -18.69
CA GLU A 114 11.69 0.96 -18.40
C GLU A 114 12.23 0.68 -17.00
N ALA A 115 11.37 0.68 -15.99
CA ALA A 115 11.77 0.39 -14.62
C ALA A 115 12.25 -1.07 -14.43
N PHE A 116 11.71 -2.01 -15.19
CA PHE A 116 12.21 -3.38 -15.23
C PHE A 116 13.65 -3.43 -15.78
N GLY A 117 13.93 -2.68 -16.85
CA GLY A 117 15.29 -2.49 -17.36
C GLY A 117 16.24 -1.92 -16.29
N ASP A 118 15.82 -0.84 -15.60
CA ASP A 118 16.58 -0.23 -14.51
C ASP A 118 16.94 -1.23 -13.39
N CYS A 119 16.08 -2.21 -13.11
CA CYS A 119 16.36 -3.25 -12.11
C CYS A 119 17.59 -4.11 -12.50
N PHE A 120 17.84 -4.32 -13.78
CA PHE A 120 18.98 -5.13 -14.25
C PHE A 120 20.34 -4.44 -14.05
N GLU A 121 20.35 -3.13 -13.88
CA GLU A 121 21.55 -2.35 -13.59
C GLU A 121 21.94 -2.37 -12.10
N THR A 122 21.11 -3.00 -11.23
CA THR A 122 21.34 -3.04 -9.79
C THR A 122 22.22 -4.22 -9.35
N GLU A 123 23.04 -4.02 -8.33
CA GLU A 123 23.75 -5.12 -7.65
C GLU A 123 22.76 -6.13 -7.03
N ASP A 124 21.64 -5.64 -6.51
CA ASP A 124 20.63 -6.46 -5.86
C ASP A 124 20.02 -7.50 -6.81
N ARG A 125 19.91 -7.20 -8.11
CA ARG A 125 19.46 -8.18 -9.10
C ARG A 125 20.45 -9.35 -9.19
N LEU A 126 21.75 -9.07 -9.24
CA LEU A 126 22.79 -10.12 -9.28
C LEU A 126 22.75 -10.99 -8.02
N ILE A 127 22.68 -10.34 -6.85
CA ILE A 127 22.57 -11.01 -5.55
C ILE A 127 21.32 -11.89 -5.51
N GLY A 128 20.18 -11.35 -5.93
CA GLY A 128 18.89 -12.07 -5.90
C GLY A 128 18.87 -13.30 -6.80
N VAL A 129 19.36 -13.15 -8.04
CA VAL A 129 19.43 -14.27 -9.02
C VAL A 129 20.39 -15.34 -8.53
N GLN A 130 21.60 -14.98 -8.09
CA GLN A 130 22.56 -15.96 -7.59
C GLN A 130 22.02 -16.70 -6.37
N SER A 131 21.48 -15.98 -5.40
CA SER A 131 20.88 -16.60 -4.21
C SER A 131 19.72 -17.51 -4.53
N PHE A 132 18.91 -17.16 -5.53
CA PHE A 132 17.81 -18.02 -5.98
C PHE A 132 18.31 -19.34 -6.58
N LEU A 133 19.35 -19.30 -7.41
CA LEU A 133 19.95 -20.48 -8.03
C LEU A 133 20.57 -21.42 -6.98
N ASP A 134 21.23 -20.85 -5.96
CA ASP A 134 21.97 -21.61 -4.95
C ASP A 134 21.06 -22.15 -3.82
N HIS A 135 20.02 -21.38 -3.43
CA HIS A 135 19.29 -21.59 -2.17
C HIS A 135 17.77 -21.53 -2.31
N GLY A 136 17.24 -21.20 -3.50
CA GLY A 136 15.81 -21.00 -3.72
C GLY A 136 15.33 -19.60 -3.29
N PRO A 137 14.00 -19.32 -3.36
CA PRO A 137 13.43 -18.00 -3.18
C PRO A 137 13.58 -17.46 -1.74
N GLY A 138 13.71 -16.13 -1.61
CA GLY A 138 13.63 -15.42 -0.33
C GLY A 138 14.83 -15.59 0.60
N LYS A 139 15.99 -16.00 0.09
CA LYS A 139 17.22 -16.23 0.89
C LYS A 139 18.27 -15.14 0.70
N ALA A 140 18.08 -14.24 -0.25
CA ALA A 140 19.03 -13.17 -0.52
C ALA A 140 19.05 -12.11 0.59
N THR A 141 20.25 -11.56 0.86
CA THR A 141 20.43 -10.35 1.67
C THR A 141 20.88 -9.23 0.74
N PHE A 142 20.06 -8.20 0.63
CA PHE A 142 20.24 -7.13 -0.33
C PHE A 142 21.05 -5.95 0.21
N THR A 143 21.75 -5.24 -0.68
CA THR A 143 22.60 -4.08 -0.36
C THR A 143 21.91 -2.75 -0.70
N ARG A 144 20.82 -2.79 -1.48
CA ARG A 144 20.05 -1.65 -1.97
C ARG A 144 20.85 -0.74 -2.94
N LYS A 145 21.75 -1.32 -3.67
CA LYS A 145 22.57 -0.65 -4.67
C LYS A 145 22.21 -1.09 -6.09
#